data_b8c03e3efa887513c7508d357ef82fad
#
_entry.id   b8c03e3efa887513c7508d357ef82fad
#
_cell.length_a   1.000
_cell.length_b   1.000
_cell.length_c   1.000
_cell.angle_alpha   90.00
_cell.angle_beta   90.00
_cell.angle_gamma   90.00
#
_symmetry.space_group_name_H-M   'P 1'
#
loop_
_entity.id
_entity.type
_entity.pdbx_description
1 polymer ?
#
loop_
_entity_poly.entity_id
_entity_poly.type
_entity_poly.pdbx_seq_one_letter_code
_entity_poly.pdbx_strand_id
1 'polypeptide(L)'
;AVKRFGVKVMPNWHKHRKGHRVVGAISPSKPTGMFTVPMPGKMGFHQRTDYNKLILKIGENPAEINVSGGFLHYGQVRGDYMLVEGTVPGPTKRLVRIRFPTRPRSIKVEPPKIVTINLASKQGA
;
A
#
# COMPACT_ATOMS: atom_id res chain seq x y z
N ALA A 1 11.86 -11.71 7.59
CA ALA A 1 12.44 -12.71 6.66
C ALA A 1 11.88 -14.12 6.90
N VAL A 2 11.74 -14.53 8.15
CA VAL A 2 11.19 -15.86 8.49
C VAL A 2 9.79 -16.07 7.95
N LYS A 3 8.87 -15.11 8.16
CA LYS A 3 7.48 -15.22 7.69
C LYS A 3 7.33 -14.93 6.20
N ARG A 4 8.06 -13.95 5.67
CA ARG A 4 7.93 -13.54 4.27
C ARG A 4 8.58 -14.50 3.29
N PHE A 5 9.69 -15.13 3.65
CA PHE A 5 10.50 -15.95 2.76
C PHE A 5 10.72 -17.39 3.27
N GLY A 6 10.12 -17.76 4.39
CA GLY A 6 10.25 -19.11 4.95
C GLY A 6 11.66 -19.46 5.41
N VAL A 7 12.46 -18.49 5.78
CA VAL A 7 13.83 -18.72 6.26
C VAL A 7 13.79 -19.48 7.58
N LYS A 8 14.55 -20.58 7.66
CA LYS A 8 14.65 -21.36 8.89
C LYS A 8 15.37 -20.59 9.98
N VAL A 9 14.84 -20.66 11.19
CA VAL A 9 15.51 -20.17 12.39
C VAL A 9 16.49 -21.23 12.84
N MET A 10 17.78 -20.91 12.78
CA MET A 10 18.82 -21.84 13.25
C MET A 10 18.81 -21.92 14.78
N PRO A 11 19.05 -23.12 15.35
CA PRO A 11 19.23 -23.26 16.80
C PRO A 11 20.36 -22.39 17.33
N ASN A 12 20.24 -21.92 18.58
CA ASN A 12 21.26 -21.10 19.22
C ASN A 12 22.47 -21.92 19.73
N TRP A 13 22.98 -22.80 18.92
CA TRP A 13 24.17 -23.62 19.26
C TRP A 13 25.44 -22.87 18.89
N HIS A 14 26.52 -23.28 19.50
CA HIS A 14 27.82 -22.68 19.26
C HIS A 14 28.20 -22.52 17.79
N LYS A 15 27.99 -23.54 16.98
CA LYS A 15 28.27 -23.52 15.54
C LYS A 15 27.23 -22.78 14.70
N HIS A 16 26.07 -22.44 15.25
CA HIS A 16 24.94 -21.84 14.52
C HIS A 16 24.60 -20.42 14.99
N ARG A 17 25.47 -19.79 15.77
CA ARG A 17 25.28 -18.40 16.23
C ARG A 17 25.45 -17.35 15.13
N LYS A 18 26.09 -17.72 14.04
CA LYS A 18 26.38 -16.79 12.95
C LYS A 18 25.25 -16.79 11.92
N GLY A 19 24.49 -15.79 11.98
CA GLY A 19 23.59 -15.43 10.96
C GLY A 19 22.27 -16.07 11.06
N HIS A 20 21.39 -15.92 10.88
CA HIS A 20 20.89 -15.75 10.21
C HIS A 20 19.47 -15.82 9.83
N ARG A 21 18.69 -15.14 9.86
CA ARG A 21 17.33 -14.93 9.50
C ARG A 21 17.28 -14.02 8.28
N VAL A 22 18.19 -14.23 7.37
CA VAL A 22 18.35 -13.44 6.15
C VAL A 22 18.35 -14.35 4.93
N VAL A 23 17.93 -13.82 3.82
CA VAL A 23 17.96 -14.47 2.51
C VAL A 23 19.22 -14.04 1.79
N GLY A 24 20.05 -15.01 1.42
CA GLY A 24 21.28 -14.75 0.68
C GLY A 24 22.41 -14.17 1.53
N ALA A 25 23.40 -13.64 0.87
CA ALA A 25 24.57 -13.04 1.49
C ALA A 25 24.36 -11.58 1.83
N ILE A 26 24.83 -11.15 2.99
CA ILE A 26 24.77 -9.74 3.42
C ILE A 26 25.90 -8.91 2.81
N SER A 27 26.87 -9.59 2.24
CA SER A 27 28.14 -9.05 1.77
C SER A 27 28.05 -8.26 0.43
N PRO A 28 29.11 -7.62 -0.11
CA PRO A 28 30.48 -8.14 -0.01
C PRO A 28 31.28 -7.73 1.21
N SER A 29 30.90 -6.70 1.93
CA SER A 29 31.71 -6.29 3.08
C SER A 29 30.87 -5.91 4.30
N LYS A 30 31.33 -6.33 5.46
CA LYS A 30 30.81 -5.84 6.74
C LYS A 30 31.36 -4.43 6.99
N PRO A 31 30.60 -3.55 7.66
CA PRO A 31 29.31 -3.79 8.35
C PRO A 31 28.07 -3.52 7.48
N THR A 32 28.23 -3.06 6.27
CA THR A 32 27.13 -2.62 5.42
C THR A 32 26.54 -3.77 4.61
N GLY A 33 25.26 -4.02 4.81
CA GLY A 33 24.48 -4.92 3.96
C GLY A 33 24.00 -4.23 2.69
N MET A 34 23.62 -5.00 1.70
CA MET A 34 23.02 -4.48 0.48
C MET A 34 21.57 -4.02 0.77
N PHE A 35 21.12 -2.98 0.08
CA PHE A 35 19.76 -2.44 0.21
C PHE A 35 18.64 -3.45 -0.04
N THR A 36 18.90 -4.40 -0.91
CA THR A 36 17.91 -5.37 -1.37
C THR A 36 17.84 -6.63 -0.53
N VAL A 37 18.71 -6.79 0.46
CA VAL A 37 18.68 -7.97 1.34
C VAL A 37 17.60 -7.82 2.39
N PRO A 38 16.60 -8.72 2.45
CA PRO A 38 15.58 -8.68 3.47
C PRO A 38 16.15 -9.07 4.83
N MET A 39 16.06 -8.16 5.77
CA MET A 39 16.58 -8.33 7.13
C MET A 39 15.45 -8.66 8.11
N PRO A 40 15.76 -9.25 9.29
CA PRO A 40 14.81 -9.36 10.38
C PRO A 40 14.26 -8.00 10.79
N GLY A 41 12.97 -7.94 11.09
CA GLY A 41 12.31 -6.72 11.50
C GLY A 41 10.82 -6.99 11.74
N LYS A 42 10.08 -5.94 12.00
CA LYS A 42 8.63 -6.08 12.14
C LYS A 42 7.98 -6.30 10.78
N MET A 43 6.95 -7.11 10.77
CA MET A 43 6.12 -7.39 9.60
C MET A 43 4.74 -6.78 9.82
N GLY A 44 4.45 -5.71 9.10
CA GLY A 44 3.24 -4.91 9.30
C GLY A 44 3.41 -3.84 10.38
N PHE A 45 2.31 -3.15 10.69
CA PHE A 45 2.28 -2.02 11.61
C PHE A 45 3.28 -0.91 11.20
N HIS A 46 3.27 -0.58 9.92
CA HIS A 46 4.13 0.44 9.35
C HIS A 46 3.31 1.68 8.98
N GLN A 47 3.81 2.85 9.32
CA GLN A 47 3.33 4.08 8.72
C GLN A 47 3.87 4.19 7.29
N ARG A 48 3.00 4.51 6.34
CA ARG A 48 3.35 4.68 4.94
C ARG A 48 2.86 6.02 4.44
N THR A 49 3.64 6.62 3.55
CA THR A 49 3.30 7.85 2.86
C THR A 49 3.50 7.65 1.38
N ASP A 50 2.44 7.78 0.62
CA ASP A 50 2.49 7.76 -0.83
C ASP A 50 2.46 9.19 -1.36
N TYR A 51 3.14 9.42 -2.48
CA TYR A 51 3.26 10.72 -3.10
C TYR A 51 2.61 10.77 -4.47
N ASN A 52 2.20 11.98 -4.88
CA ASN A 52 1.77 12.28 -6.24
C ASN A 52 0.60 11.41 -6.73
N LYS A 53 -0.46 11.35 -5.94
CA LYS A 53 -1.71 10.71 -6.34
C LYS A 53 -2.59 11.71 -7.10
N LEU A 54 -2.97 11.35 -8.32
CA LEU A 54 -3.86 12.17 -9.12
C LEU A 54 -5.29 12.04 -8.62
N ILE A 55 -5.94 13.16 -8.35
CA ILE A 55 -7.36 13.21 -8.01
C ILE A 55 -8.15 13.27 -9.31
N LEU A 56 -9.02 12.31 -9.54
CA LEU A 56 -9.85 12.23 -10.74
C LEU A 56 -11.16 13.01 -10.57
N LYS A 57 -11.80 12.90 -9.42
CA LYS A 57 -13.06 13.57 -9.11
C LYS A 57 -13.23 13.72 -7.61
N ILE A 58 -13.80 14.83 -7.21
CA ILE A 58 -14.35 15.03 -5.87
C ILE A 58 -15.86 15.25 -6.05
N GLY A 59 -16.68 14.56 -5.28
CA GLY A 59 -18.12 14.63 -5.40
C GLY A 59 -18.82 14.52 -4.06
N GLU A 60 -20.02 15.10 -4.02
CA GLU A 60 -20.90 15.09 -2.85
C GLU A 60 -22.02 14.06 -2.96
N ASN A 61 -22.34 13.64 -4.20
CA ASN A 61 -23.40 12.68 -4.44
C ASN A 61 -22.88 11.25 -4.50
N PRO A 62 -23.04 10.44 -3.45
CA PRO A 62 -22.52 9.09 -3.40
C PRO A 62 -23.22 8.11 -4.36
N ALA A 63 -24.41 8.43 -4.85
CA ALA A 63 -25.13 7.56 -5.78
C ALA A 63 -24.37 7.34 -7.10
N GLU A 64 -23.52 8.27 -7.49
CA GLU A 64 -22.74 8.18 -8.72
C GLU A 64 -21.64 7.11 -8.68
N ILE A 65 -21.22 6.69 -7.49
CA ILE A 65 -20.10 5.78 -7.31
C ILE A 65 -20.47 4.50 -6.59
N ASN A 66 -21.60 4.44 -5.91
CA ASN A 66 -22.01 3.24 -5.19
C ASN A 66 -22.28 2.09 -6.15
N VAL A 67 -21.48 1.04 -6.03
CA VAL A 67 -21.68 -0.19 -6.79
C VAL A 67 -22.85 -1.00 -6.25
N SER A 68 -23.48 -1.77 -7.11
CA SER A 68 -24.57 -2.66 -6.72
C SER A 68 -24.11 -3.65 -5.64
N GLY A 69 -24.81 -3.68 -4.52
CA GLY A 69 -24.43 -4.49 -3.35
C GLY A 69 -23.38 -3.84 -2.44
N GLY A 70 -22.92 -2.64 -2.75
CA GLY A 70 -21.91 -1.92 -1.97
C GLY A 70 -20.46 -2.34 -2.26
N PHE A 71 -19.52 -1.58 -1.74
CA PHE A 71 -18.10 -1.89 -1.87
C PHE A 71 -17.71 -3.05 -0.95
N LEU A 72 -16.80 -3.91 -1.44
CA LEU A 72 -16.27 -5.03 -0.66
C LEU A 72 -15.62 -4.55 0.64
N HIS A 73 -15.99 -5.17 1.74
CA HIS A 73 -15.49 -4.87 3.09
C HIS A 73 -15.74 -3.44 3.59
N TYR A 74 -16.53 -2.64 2.86
CA TYR A 74 -16.87 -1.28 3.27
C TYR A 74 -18.38 -1.05 3.36
N GLY A 75 -19.12 -1.44 2.35
CA GLY A 75 -20.54 -1.16 2.20
C GLY A 75 -20.79 0.05 1.28
N GLN A 76 -21.80 0.82 1.55
CA GLN A 76 -22.16 1.98 0.74
C GLN A 76 -21.53 3.27 1.28
N VAL A 77 -21.06 4.11 0.38
CA VAL A 77 -20.63 5.47 0.70
C VAL A 77 -21.86 6.36 0.94
N ARG A 78 -21.85 7.12 2.02
CA ARG A 78 -22.97 7.99 2.42
C ARG A 78 -22.64 9.48 2.43
N GLY A 79 -21.38 9.84 2.38
CA GLY A 79 -20.90 11.21 2.40
C GLY A 79 -20.10 11.55 1.17
N ASP A 80 -19.41 12.66 1.25
CA ASP A 80 -18.51 13.14 0.20
C ASP A 80 -17.45 12.10 -0.11
N TYR A 81 -17.01 12.09 -1.34
CA TYR A 81 -16.02 11.13 -1.81
C TYR A 81 -14.98 11.76 -2.72
N MET A 82 -13.87 11.10 -2.82
CA MET A 82 -12.79 11.45 -3.71
C MET A 82 -12.34 10.23 -4.51
N LEU A 83 -12.31 10.34 -5.82
CA LEU A 83 -11.74 9.34 -6.70
C LEU A 83 -10.27 9.67 -6.95
N VAL A 84 -9.41 8.74 -6.64
CA VAL A 84 -7.97 8.86 -6.77
C VAL A 84 -7.44 7.78 -7.70
N GLU A 85 -6.51 8.12 -8.57
CA GLU A 85 -5.85 7.15 -9.44
C GLU A 85 -4.95 6.22 -8.64
N GLY A 86 -5.05 4.92 -8.94
CA GLY A 86 -4.22 3.91 -8.31
C GLY A 86 -4.72 3.47 -6.94
N THR A 87 -3.80 3.15 -6.08
CA THR A 87 -4.08 2.63 -4.74
C THR A 87 -3.67 3.60 -3.66
N VAL A 88 -4.25 3.46 -2.49
CA VAL A 88 -3.85 4.16 -1.27
C VAL A 88 -3.34 3.15 -0.25
N PRO A 89 -2.39 3.53 0.62
CA PRO A 89 -1.88 2.62 1.62
C PRO A 89 -2.93 2.27 2.68
N GLY A 90 -2.91 1.03 3.11
CA GLY A 90 -3.76 0.51 4.17
C GLY A 90 -4.95 -0.30 3.69
N PRO A 91 -5.59 -1.03 4.58
CA PRO A 91 -6.80 -1.80 4.30
C PRO A 91 -8.01 -0.88 4.17
N THR A 92 -9.10 -1.43 3.63
CA THR A 92 -10.42 -0.77 3.62
C THR A 92 -10.80 -0.30 5.03
N LYS A 93 -11.44 0.83 5.13
CA LYS A 93 -11.83 1.53 6.38
C LYS A 93 -10.66 2.13 7.17
N ARG A 94 -9.44 2.05 6.70
CA ARG A 94 -8.32 2.71 7.36
C ARG A 94 -8.38 4.21 7.14
N LEU A 95 -8.18 4.99 8.20
CA LEU A 95 -8.07 6.43 8.11
C LEU A 95 -6.85 6.82 7.27
N VAL A 96 -7.07 7.65 6.27
CA VAL A 96 -6.05 8.20 5.38
C VAL A 96 -6.01 9.70 5.56
N ARG A 97 -4.83 10.26 5.76
CA ARG A 97 -4.63 11.71 5.79
C ARG A 97 -4.11 12.16 4.44
N ILE A 98 -4.71 13.21 3.90
CA ILE A 98 -4.37 13.77 2.60
C ILE A 98 -3.87 15.19 2.80
N ARG A 99 -2.85 15.57 2.03
CA ARG A 99 -2.32 16.93 2.01
C ARG A 99 -1.91 17.31 0.59
N PHE A 100 -1.72 18.59 0.36
CA PHE A 100 -1.10 19.05 -0.86
C PHE A 100 0.33 18.53 -1.03
N PRO A 101 0.81 18.35 -2.26
CA PRO A 101 2.13 17.79 -2.51
C PRO A 101 3.23 18.67 -1.87
N THR A 102 4.17 18.02 -1.22
CA THR A 102 5.33 18.69 -0.60
C THR A 102 6.30 19.20 -1.66
N ARG A 103 6.39 18.47 -2.77
CA ARG A 103 7.24 18.80 -3.93
C ARG A 103 6.38 18.72 -5.19
N PRO A 104 5.60 19.77 -5.48
CA PRO A 104 4.74 19.78 -6.65
C PRO A 104 5.58 19.72 -7.92
N ARG A 105 5.04 19.06 -8.95
CA ARG A 105 5.64 19.13 -10.29
C ARG A 105 5.38 20.50 -10.89
N SER A 106 6.33 20.98 -11.69
CA SER A 106 6.18 22.23 -12.44
C SER A 106 5.12 22.12 -13.54
N ILE A 107 4.86 20.94 -14.04
CA ILE A 107 3.85 20.69 -15.07
C ILE A 107 2.50 20.45 -14.38
N LYS A 108 1.51 21.26 -14.72
CA LYS A 108 0.13 21.03 -14.31
C LYS A 108 -0.42 19.83 -15.08
N VAL A 109 -0.85 18.84 -14.36
CA VAL A 109 -1.55 17.68 -14.93
C VAL A 109 -3.04 17.90 -14.72
N GLU A 110 -3.79 18.02 -15.82
CA GLU A 110 -5.23 18.06 -15.75
C GLU A 110 -5.79 16.67 -15.53
N PRO A 111 -6.82 16.52 -14.68
CA PRO A 111 -7.45 15.22 -14.48
C PRO A 111 -8.17 14.79 -15.77
N PRO A 112 -8.08 13.51 -16.14
CA PRO A 112 -8.77 13.00 -17.31
C PRO A 112 -10.29 13.09 -17.14
N LYS A 113 -10.99 13.31 -18.24
CA LYS A 113 -12.46 13.32 -18.24
C LYS A 113 -12.97 11.89 -18.02
N ILE A 114 -13.75 11.70 -16.97
CA ILE A 114 -14.42 10.43 -16.71
C ILE A 114 -15.58 10.25 -17.69
N VAL A 115 -15.55 9.19 -18.48
CA VAL A 115 -16.61 8.86 -19.45
C VAL A 115 -17.66 7.98 -18.78
N THR A 116 -17.23 6.93 -18.09
CA THR A 116 -18.12 5.98 -17.42
C THR A 116 -17.50 5.46 -16.13
N ILE A 117 -18.36 5.13 -15.17
CA ILE A 117 -17.98 4.43 -13.94
C ILE A 117 -18.74 3.09 -13.93
N ASN A 118 -18.02 2.00 -13.81
CA ASN A 118 -18.64 0.69 -13.71
C ASN A 118 -19.21 0.48 -12.31
N LEU A 119 -20.52 0.43 -12.20
CA LEU A 119 -21.27 0.23 -10.98
C LEU A 119 -21.78 -1.21 -10.80
N ALA A 120 -21.31 -2.15 -11.61
CA ALA A 120 -21.68 -3.54 -11.47
C ALA A 120 -21.23 -4.11 -10.11
N SER A 121 -21.99 -5.08 -9.61
CA SER A 121 -21.66 -5.74 -8.34
C SER A 121 -20.27 -6.38 -8.40
N LYS A 122 -19.53 -6.22 -7.32
CA LYS A 122 -18.24 -6.90 -7.07
C LYS A 122 -18.38 -8.02 -6.05
N GLN A 123 -19.62 -8.31 -5.60
CA GLN A 123 -19.92 -9.37 -4.66
C GLN A 123 -19.99 -10.71 -5.38
N GLY A 124 -19.27 -11.71 -4.92
CA GLY A 124 -19.33 -13.07 -5.47
C GLY A 124 -18.75 -13.25 -6.87
N ALA A 125 -17.77 -12.45 -7.23
CA ALA A 125 -17.01 -12.61 -8.45
C ALA A 125 -15.84 -13.57 -8.28
#